data_46f18ed40d4c20b0e8dbb26f2671687e
#
_entry.id   46f18ed40d4c20b0e8dbb26f2671687e
#
_cell.length_a   1.000
_cell.length_b   1.000
_cell.length_c   1.000
_cell.angle_alpha   90.00
_cell.angle_beta   90.00
_cell.angle_gamma   90.00
#
_symmetry.space_group_name_H-M   'P 1'
#
loop_
_entity.id
_entity.type
_entity.pdbx_description
1 polymer ?
#
loop_
_entity_poly.entity_id
_entity_poly.type
_entity_poly.pdbx_seq_one_letter_code
_entity_poly.pdbx_strand_id
1 'polypeptide(L)'
;MQTPKLIGRLARDSSTEPRTTPGRVRRLPDDLLRQATDRVAIMVLVAAALWILAPSLAHLAIYLTEPSDPRWSRFNTVDGIAASCVVVSLALYGYLRTGRRDPEFVMDLALAHMVFMSFGIGVLIHLGEPSFAPMDTRPTITWVGPIILITAAIVPASPWKMLIAGFVAASMDSLGMIAGQAAGAYHYGEFRNVLLMHYPNYLMLGVGVVISHVVSRLGQQVRRERELGSYRLGVLLGRGGMGEVYLATHRMLARPAAIKLIRPEVLASADDSLAHTATARFRREAEAAARLRSPHTVELYDFGVTEEGRLYLVMELLEGKNLDRLVREQGPLPPARVVDILLQVCDSLEEAHTYGLIHRDIKPANIHIGKLGLQDNFVKVLDFGLVRSVAGPSEESLTGAAGMAPGTPAYMAPEMAHDRTVDGRADLYSLGCVAYYLLTGHLVFEGDTPLQTILKHLQHPPVPPSRLTDQPIPPALEAVVLACLSKRPEDRPPSAAALAERLRGLEIT
;
A
#
# COMPACT_ATOMS: atom_id res chain seq x y z
N MET A 1 52.95 30.45 -0.26
CA MET A 1 51.95 30.15 0.76
C MET A 1 51.14 28.95 0.25
N GLN A 2 51.24 27.86 0.97
CA GLN A 2 50.83 26.52 0.60
C GLN A 2 49.31 26.33 0.74
N THR A 3 48.66 25.84 -0.30
CA THR A 3 47.28 25.29 -0.24
C THR A 3 47.35 23.83 0.20
N PRO A 4 46.51 23.34 1.11
CA PRO A 4 46.53 21.95 1.54
C PRO A 4 45.83 21.05 0.55
N LYS A 5 46.54 20.02 0.09
CA LYS A 5 46.02 18.81 -0.57
C LYS A 5 45.22 18.00 0.44
N LEU A 6 43.91 17.93 0.27
CA LEU A 6 43.05 17.01 1.04
C LEU A 6 41.86 16.51 0.20
N ILE A 7 42.11 16.08 -1.04
CA ILE A 7 41.15 15.30 -1.83
C ILE A 7 41.97 14.25 -2.61
N GLY A 8 42.14 13.10 -2.03
CA GLY A 8 42.90 12.02 -2.68
C GLY A 8 43.13 10.78 -1.84
N ARG A 9 42.06 10.28 -1.14
CA ARG A 9 42.09 8.93 -0.53
C ARG A 9 40.72 8.45 -0.12
N LEU A 10 39.83 8.22 -1.09
CA LEU A 10 38.58 7.44 -0.91
C LEU A 10 38.15 6.79 -2.23
N ALA A 11 39.10 6.24 -2.95
CA ALA A 11 38.80 5.45 -4.14
C ALA A 11 39.78 4.28 -4.23
N ARG A 12 39.62 3.31 -3.34
CA ARG A 12 40.14 1.92 -3.44
C ARG A 12 39.85 1.25 -2.10
N ASP A 13 38.66 0.59 -2.07
CA ASP A 13 38.38 -0.68 -1.42
C ASP A 13 36.85 -0.87 -1.37
N SER A 14 36.27 -1.32 -2.48
CA SER A 14 34.89 -1.79 -2.53
C SER A 14 34.84 -3.19 -3.14
N SER A 15 35.63 -4.10 -2.58
CA SER A 15 35.48 -5.54 -2.78
C SER A 15 35.43 -6.25 -1.42
N THR A 16 34.50 -5.83 -0.59
CA THR A 16 34.07 -6.62 0.58
C THR A 16 32.57 -6.86 0.41
N GLU A 17 32.26 -8.03 -0.12
CA GLU A 17 30.92 -8.59 0.03
C GLU A 17 30.46 -8.48 1.48
N PRO A 18 29.21 -8.02 1.75
CA PRO A 18 28.70 -8.00 3.11
C PRO A 18 28.64 -9.45 3.60
N ARG A 19 29.53 -9.82 4.52
CA ARG A 19 29.42 -11.05 5.30
C ARG A 19 28.02 -11.11 5.89
N THR A 20 27.21 -12.01 5.36
CA THR A 20 25.92 -12.37 5.95
C THR A 20 26.16 -12.94 7.33
N THR A 21 25.89 -12.17 8.36
CA THR A 21 25.82 -12.64 9.74
C THR A 21 24.69 -13.66 9.83
N PRO A 22 24.96 -14.93 10.18
CA PRO A 22 23.88 -15.91 10.38
C PRO A 22 23.18 -15.57 11.69
N GLY A 23 21.86 -15.34 11.66
CA GLY A 23 21.06 -15.44 12.85
C GLY A 23 20.17 -14.25 13.26
N ARG A 24 19.68 -13.41 12.35
CA ARG A 24 18.46 -12.66 12.66
C ARG A 24 17.26 -13.46 12.18
N VAL A 25 16.55 -14.09 13.12
CA VAL A 25 15.21 -14.63 12.90
C VAL A 25 14.40 -13.52 12.23
N ARG A 26 14.00 -13.72 10.96
CA ARG A 26 13.23 -12.74 10.20
C ARG A 26 11.86 -12.61 10.87
N ARG A 27 11.62 -11.51 11.58
CA ARG A 27 10.35 -11.22 12.24
C ARG A 27 9.28 -10.91 11.20
N LEU A 28 8.04 -11.35 11.47
CA LEU A 28 6.87 -11.01 10.65
C LEU A 28 6.51 -9.52 10.83
N PRO A 29 5.83 -8.88 9.84
CA PRO A 29 5.37 -7.49 9.95
C PRO A 29 4.39 -7.28 11.10
N ASP A 30 4.49 -6.14 11.80
CA ASP A 30 3.65 -5.80 12.95
C ASP A 30 2.17 -5.66 12.59
N ASP A 31 1.85 -5.21 11.38
CA ASP A 31 0.47 -5.10 10.86
C ASP A 31 -0.16 -6.47 10.61
N LEU A 32 0.59 -7.42 10.06
CA LEU A 32 0.13 -8.81 9.91
C LEU A 32 -0.03 -9.50 11.27
N LEU A 33 0.88 -9.23 12.20
CA LEU A 33 0.79 -9.76 13.55
C LEU A 33 -0.41 -9.17 14.32
N ARG A 34 -0.74 -7.89 14.12
CA ARG A 34 -1.95 -7.28 14.70
C ARG A 34 -3.23 -7.89 14.13
N GLN A 35 -3.32 -8.07 12.81
CA GLN A 35 -4.46 -8.77 12.20
C GLN A 35 -4.55 -10.22 12.67
N ALA A 36 -3.43 -10.90 12.88
CA ALA A 36 -3.39 -12.24 13.44
C ALA A 36 -3.89 -12.24 14.89
N THR A 37 -3.62 -11.22 15.69
CA THR A 37 -4.15 -11.08 17.06
C THR A 37 -5.68 -11.09 17.10
N ASP A 38 -6.34 -10.38 16.17
CA ASP A 38 -7.81 -10.39 16.07
C ASP A 38 -8.34 -11.77 15.67
N ARG A 39 -7.65 -12.47 14.75
CA ARG A 39 -8.03 -13.85 14.37
C ARG A 39 -7.84 -14.83 15.52
N VAL A 40 -6.75 -14.70 16.30
CA VAL A 40 -6.52 -15.49 17.51
C VAL A 40 -7.62 -15.24 18.52
N ALA A 41 -8.05 -13.99 18.73
CA ALA A 41 -9.14 -13.69 19.66
C ALA A 41 -10.45 -14.38 19.24
N ILE A 42 -10.77 -14.39 17.94
CA ILE A 42 -11.94 -15.13 17.42
C ILE A 42 -11.76 -16.63 17.63
N MET A 43 -10.59 -17.19 17.31
CA MET A 43 -10.30 -18.63 17.48
C MET A 43 -10.50 -19.08 18.92
N VAL A 44 -9.98 -18.32 19.88
CA VAL A 44 -10.09 -18.63 21.33
C VAL A 44 -11.53 -18.56 21.80
N LEU A 45 -12.31 -17.58 21.29
CA LEU A 45 -13.74 -17.46 21.62
C LEU A 45 -14.55 -18.64 21.06
N VAL A 46 -14.26 -19.05 19.82
CA VAL A 46 -14.87 -20.24 19.21
C VAL A 46 -14.51 -21.50 19.98
N ALA A 47 -13.26 -21.63 20.43
CA ALA A 47 -12.84 -22.75 21.26
C ALA A 47 -13.63 -22.79 22.58
N ALA A 48 -13.82 -21.65 23.27
CA ALA A 48 -14.65 -21.57 24.46
C ALA A 48 -16.09 -22.01 24.18
N ALA A 49 -16.70 -21.53 23.10
CA ALA A 49 -18.05 -21.90 22.69
C ALA A 49 -18.19 -23.42 22.42
N LEU A 50 -17.22 -24.03 21.76
CA LEU A 50 -17.22 -25.48 21.49
C LEU A 50 -17.09 -26.30 22.80
N TRP A 51 -16.27 -25.85 23.76
CA TRP A 51 -16.13 -26.50 25.04
C TRP A 51 -17.37 -26.37 25.95
N ILE A 52 -18.25 -25.38 25.69
CA ILE A 52 -19.58 -25.29 26.30
C ILE A 52 -20.58 -26.21 25.59
N LEU A 53 -20.58 -26.12 24.26
CA LEU A 53 -21.58 -26.77 23.41
C LEU A 53 -21.47 -28.30 23.44
N ALA A 54 -20.26 -28.85 23.38
CA ALA A 54 -20.06 -30.30 23.30
C ALA A 54 -20.59 -31.07 24.54
N PRO A 55 -20.26 -30.72 25.79
CA PRO A 55 -20.87 -31.35 26.97
C PRO A 55 -22.37 -31.11 27.07
N SER A 56 -22.84 -29.87 26.73
CA SER A 56 -24.26 -29.55 26.78
C SER A 56 -25.08 -30.43 25.83
N LEU A 57 -24.56 -30.67 24.61
CA LEU A 57 -25.19 -31.59 23.66
C LEU A 57 -25.15 -33.04 24.14
N ALA A 58 -24.08 -33.47 24.83
CA ALA A 58 -23.97 -34.79 25.38
C ALA A 58 -25.03 -35.01 26.50
N HIS A 59 -25.17 -34.05 27.43
CA HIS A 59 -26.23 -34.10 28.47
C HIS A 59 -27.64 -34.11 27.86
N LEU A 60 -27.86 -33.26 26.80
CA LEU A 60 -29.13 -33.24 26.09
C LEU A 60 -29.42 -34.58 25.40
N ALA A 61 -28.41 -35.20 24.78
CA ALA A 61 -28.57 -36.50 24.15
C ALA A 61 -28.99 -37.59 25.15
N ILE A 62 -28.35 -37.65 26.34
CA ILE A 62 -28.71 -38.57 27.41
C ILE A 62 -30.15 -38.31 27.87
N TYR A 63 -30.53 -37.05 28.10
CA TYR A 63 -31.89 -36.69 28.49
C TYR A 63 -32.94 -37.16 27.48
N LEU A 64 -32.67 -37.02 26.16
CA LEU A 64 -33.62 -37.39 25.12
C LEU A 64 -33.70 -38.91 24.90
N THR A 65 -32.61 -39.65 25.12
CA THR A 65 -32.55 -41.09 24.87
C THR A 65 -32.87 -41.93 26.10
N GLU A 66 -32.42 -41.48 27.29
CA GLU A 66 -32.56 -42.16 28.57
C GLU A 66 -32.92 -41.17 29.70
N PRO A 67 -34.15 -40.63 29.75
CA PRO A 67 -34.53 -39.59 30.72
C PRO A 67 -34.40 -40.00 32.19
N SER A 68 -34.45 -41.33 32.50
CA SER A 68 -34.29 -41.89 33.83
C SER A 68 -32.83 -41.98 34.28
N ASP A 69 -31.87 -41.81 33.39
CA ASP A 69 -30.45 -41.82 33.71
C ASP A 69 -30.04 -40.51 34.44
N PRO A 70 -29.55 -40.55 35.67
CA PRO A 70 -29.22 -39.33 36.42
C PRO A 70 -28.01 -38.60 35.86
N ARG A 71 -27.28 -39.16 34.91
CA ARG A 71 -26.05 -38.55 34.32
C ARG A 71 -26.33 -37.25 33.55
N TRP A 72 -27.54 -37.08 32.98
CA TRP A 72 -27.89 -35.86 32.26
C TRP A 72 -27.93 -34.61 33.15
N SER A 73 -28.11 -34.76 34.49
CA SER A 73 -28.26 -33.66 35.44
C SER A 73 -27.06 -33.54 36.40
N ARG A 74 -26.14 -34.50 36.41
CA ARG A 74 -24.99 -34.53 37.32
C ARG A 74 -23.77 -33.91 36.67
N PHE A 75 -23.11 -32.99 37.39
CA PHE A 75 -21.79 -32.47 36.99
C PHE A 75 -20.74 -33.58 37.14
N ASN A 76 -20.04 -33.90 36.07
CA ASN A 76 -19.07 -34.99 36.02
C ASN A 76 -17.64 -34.46 35.74
N THR A 77 -16.67 -35.36 35.68
CA THR A 77 -15.25 -35.03 35.41
C THR A 77 -15.09 -34.35 34.03
N VAL A 78 -15.88 -34.75 33.00
CA VAL A 78 -15.87 -34.17 31.67
C VAL A 78 -16.27 -32.70 31.71
N ASP A 79 -17.31 -32.37 32.48
CA ASP A 79 -17.78 -30.98 32.64
C ASP A 79 -16.73 -30.11 33.36
N GLY A 80 -15.98 -30.68 34.32
CA GLY A 80 -14.87 -30.01 35.00
C GLY A 80 -13.72 -29.67 34.07
N ILE A 81 -13.36 -30.60 33.19
CA ILE A 81 -12.34 -30.38 32.14
C ILE A 81 -12.81 -29.31 31.18
N ALA A 82 -14.04 -29.42 30.69
CA ALA A 82 -14.63 -28.44 29.78
C ALA A 82 -14.68 -27.03 30.39
N ALA A 83 -15.13 -26.92 31.64
CA ALA A 83 -15.14 -25.65 32.36
C ALA A 83 -13.74 -25.03 32.48
N SER A 84 -12.70 -25.83 32.73
CA SER A 84 -11.32 -25.37 32.79
C SER A 84 -10.86 -24.83 31.43
N CYS A 85 -11.18 -25.53 30.36
CA CYS A 85 -10.86 -25.09 28.98
C CYS A 85 -11.59 -23.79 28.62
N VAL A 86 -12.86 -23.64 29.03
CA VAL A 86 -13.63 -22.39 28.85
C VAL A 86 -12.98 -21.24 29.60
N VAL A 87 -12.64 -21.43 30.87
CA VAL A 87 -12.04 -20.38 31.71
C VAL A 87 -10.72 -19.90 31.12
N VAL A 88 -9.83 -20.83 30.71
CA VAL A 88 -8.55 -20.46 30.07
C VAL A 88 -8.76 -19.71 28.74
N SER A 89 -9.71 -20.18 27.91
CA SER A 89 -10.03 -19.51 26.65
C SER A 89 -10.59 -18.11 26.88
N LEU A 90 -11.53 -17.93 27.79
CA LEU A 90 -12.10 -16.60 28.10
C LEU A 90 -11.08 -15.67 28.76
N ALA A 91 -10.21 -16.18 29.61
CA ALA A 91 -9.12 -15.40 30.21
C ALA A 91 -8.14 -14.92 29.11
N LEU A 92 -7.78 -15.80 28.18
CA LEU A 92 -6.94 -15.42 27.04
C LEU A 92 -7.66 -14.41 26.15
N TYR A 93 -8.94 -14.59 25.83
CA TYR A 93 -9.73 -13.63 25.07
C TYR A 93 -9.75 -12.25 25.76
N GLY A 94 -10.03 -12.20 27.06
CA GLY A 94 -9.99 -10.97 27.85
C GLY A 94 -8.62 -10.29 27.79
N TYR A 95 -7.54 -11.09 27.94
CA TYR A 95 -6.17 -10.60 27.83
C TYR A 95 -5.89 -9.97 26.46
N LEU A 96 -6.35 -10.58 25.35
CA LEU A 96 -6.16 -10.08 23.99
C LEU A 96 -6.91 -8.76 23.72
N ARG A 97 -8.04 -8.53 24.42
CA ARG A 97 -8.85 -7.30 24.31
C ARG A 97 -8.34 -6.14 25.15
N THR A 98 -7.47 -6.33 26.13
CA THR A 98 -7.01 -5.28 27.05
C THR A 98 -5.91 -4.34 26.48
N GLY A 99 -5.62 -4.36 25.16
CA GLY A 99 -4.81 -3.33 24.51
C GLY A 99 -3.35 -3.71 24.29
N ARG A 100 -2.49 -2.75 24.00
CA ARG A 100 -1.13 -2.80 23.44
C ARG A 100 -0.23 -3.94 23.96
N ARG A 101 -0.20 -5.08 23.28
CA ARG A 101 0.66 -6.22 23.60
C ARG A 101 1.67 -6.45 22.47
N ASP A 102 2.81 -7.06 22.84
CA ASP A 102 3.75 -7.55 21.85
C ASP A 102 3.08 -8.65 21.02
N PRO A 103 2.90 -8.45 19.71
CA PRO A 103 2.22 -9.43 18.87
C PRO A 103 2.95 -10.78 18.80
N GLU A 104 4.28 -10.82 18.92
CA GLU A 104 5.04 -12.09 18.97
C GLU A 104 4.68 -12.90 20.20
N PHE A 105 4.56 -12.25 21.35
CA PHE A 105 4.14 -12.90 22.59
C PHE A 105 2.71 -13.44 22.50
N VAL A 106 1.81 -12.72 21.81
CA VAL A 106 0.43 -13.20 21.58
C VAL A 106 0.44 -14.48 20.74
N MET A 107 1.30 -14.58 19.72
CA MET A 107 1.41 -15.79 18.90
C MET A 107 1.95 -16.98 19.71
N ASP A 108 2.94 -16.76 20.56
CA ASP A 108 3.47 -17.80 21.45
C ASP A 108 2.40 -18.26 22.48
N LEU A 109 1.58 -17.33 22.97
CA LEU A 109 0.48 -17.66 23.89
C LEU A 109 -0.64 -18.45 23.17
N ALA A 110 -0.89 -18.17 21.87
CA ALA A 110 -1.82 -18.97 21.06
C ALA A 110 -1.32 -20.41 20.86
N LEU A 111 -0.02 -20.61 20.68
CA LEU A 111 0.57 -21.95 20.61
C LEU A 111 0.47 -22.68 21.98
N ALA A 112 0.69 -21.99 23.08
CA ALA A 112 0.49 -22.54 24.42
C ALA A 112 -0.98 -22.93 24.67
N HIS A 113 -1.93 -22.11 24.22
CA HIS A 113 -3.36 -22.42 24.25
C HIS A 113 -3.70 -23.69 23.45
N MET A 114 -3.11 -23.88 22.26
CA MET A 114 -3.25 -25.10 21.47
C MET A 114 -2.82 -26.33 22.28
N VAL A 115 -1.66 -26.28 22.95
CA VAL A 115 -1.15 -27.38 23.78
C VAL A 115 -2.10 -27.67 24.94
N PHE A 116 -2.60 -26.63 25.61
CA PHE A 116 -3.54 -26.76 26.71
C PHE A 116 -4.87 -27.40 26.27
N MET A 117 -5.42 -26.98 25.13
CA MET A 117 -6.63 -27.59 24.56
C MET A 117 -6.42 -29.06 24.20
N SER A 118 -5.25 -29.39 23.62
CA SER A 118 -4.88 -30.77 23.29
C SER A 118 -4.75 -31.64 24.55
N PHE A 119 -4.20 -31.09 25.63
CA PHE A 119 -4.17 -31.77 26.94
C PHE A 119 -5.60 -32.03 27.48
N GLY A 120 -6.49 -31.02 27.43
CA GLY A 120 -7.88 -31.17 27.81
C GLY A 120 -8.59 -32.31 27.04
N ILE A 121 -8.36 -32.41 25.73
CA ILE A 121 -8.89 -33.52 24.91
C ILE A 121 -8.28 -34.86 25.30
N GLY A 122 -6.97 -34.94 25.49
CA GLY A 122 -6.32 -36.19 25.93
C GLY A 122 -6.86 -36.70 27.27
N VAL A 123 -7.04 -35.79 28.25
CA VAL A 123 -7.64 -36.13 29.55
C VAL A 123 -9.10 -36.55 29.40
N LEU A 124 -9.88 -35.82 28.57
CA LEU A 124 -11.29 -36.12 28.34
C LEU A 124 -11.51 -37.50 27.73
N ILE A 125 -10.70 -37.88 26.75
CA ILE A 125 -10.81 -39.18 26.06
C ILE A 125 -10.40 -40.34 26.96
N HIS A 126 -9.35 -40.18 27.79
CA HIS A 126 -8.69 -41.28 28.45
C HIS A 126 -9.00 -41.37 29.98
N LEU A 127 -9.51 -40.29 30.59
CA LEU A 127 -9.89 -40.25 32.03
C LEU A 127 -11.38 -39.92 32.23
N GLY A 128 -12.13 -39.66 31.13
CA GLY A 128 -13.59 -39.50 31.19
C GLY A 128 -14.27 -40.78 31.65
N GLU A 129 -15.46 -40.68 32.25
CA GLU A 129 -16.21 -41.85 32.72
C GLU A 129 -16.50 -42.82 31.57
N PRO A 130 -16.35 -44.16 31.79
CA PRO A 130 -16.51 -45.20 30.75
C PRO A 130 -17.93 -45.31 30.15
N SER A 131 -18.80 -44.40 30.46
CA SER A 131 -20.23 -44.42 30.16
C SER A 131 -20.61 -44.14 28.69
N PHE A 132 -19.67 -43.72 27.86
CA PHE A 132 -19.93 -43.59 26.45
C PHE A 132 -19.43 -44.83 25.67
N ALA A 133 -20.09 -45.94 25.84
CA ALA A 133 -19.87 -47.28 25.28
C ALA A 133 -18.56 -47.97 25.74
N PRO A 134 -18.54 -49.30 25.90
CA PRO A 134 -17.29 -49.99 26.05
C PRO A 134 -16.46 -49.64 24.81
N MET A 135 -15.28 -49.03 24.99
CA MET A 135 -14.32 -48.81 23.89
C MET A 135 -13.85 -50.20 23.42
N ASP A 136 -14.68 -50.82 22.62
CA ASP A 136 -14.30 -51.96 21.83
C ASP A 136 -13.33 -51.40 20.78
N THR A 137 -12.07 -51.33 21.17
CA THR A 137 -10.81 -51.35 20.40
C THR A 137 -10.76 -50.81 18.99
N ARG A 138 -11.65 -49.90 18.58
CA ARG A 138 -11.56 -49.21 17.29
C ARG A 138 -10.74 -47.95 17.41
N PRO A 139 -9.65 -47.79 16.63
CA PRO A 139 -8.87 -46.58 16.65
C PRO A 139 -9.77 -45.37 16.21
N THR A 140 -10.06 -44.48 17.14
CA THR A 140 -10.78 -43.24 16.87
C THR A 140 -9.78 -42.11 16.61
N ILE A 141 -10.02 -41.36 15.56
CA ILE A 141 -9.23 -40.14 15.30
C ILE A 141 -9.57 -39.11 16.38
N THR A 142 -8.55 -38.61 17.07
CA THR A 142 -8.74 -37.60 18.11
C THR A 142 -8.84 -36.19 17.50
N TRP A 143 -9.47 -35.26 18.21
CA TRP A 143 -9.60 -33.85 17.80
C TRP A 143 -8.28 -33.07 17.92
N VAL A 144 -7.19 -33.65 18.42
CA VAL A 144 -5.89 -33.00 18.58
C VAL A 144 -5.30 -32.62 17.22
N GLY A 145 -5.36 -33.51 16.22
CA GLY A 145 -4.90 -33.20 14.87
C GLY A 145 -5.60 -32.00 14.25
N PRO A 146 -6.95 -31.92 14.20
CA PRO A 146 -7.69 -30.74 13.76
C PRO A 146 -7.31 -29.45 14.49
N ILE A 147 -7.10 -29.46 15.81
CA ILE A 147 -6.65 -28.28 16.57
C ILE A 147 -5.28 -27.79 16.08
N ILE A 148 -4.33 -28.70 15.84
CA ILE A 148 -3.01 -28.39 15.31
C ILE A 148 -3.15 -27.70 13.94
N LEU A 149 -3.99 -28.22 13.02
CA LEU A 149 -4.20 -27.66 11.69
C LEU A 149 -4.85 -26.28 11.73
N ILE A 150 -5.89 -26.12 12.52
CA ILE A 150 -6.58 -24.82 12.67
C ILE A 150 -5.62 -23.78 13.24
N THR A 151 -4.84 -24.14 14.25
CA THR A 151 -3.85 -23.22 14.83
C THR A 151 -2.77 -22.85 13.82
N ALA A 152 -2.25 -23.82 13.03
CA ALA A 152 -1.25 -23.57 12.00
C ALA A 152 -1.75 -22.65 10.90
N ALA A 153 -3.05 -22.67 10.56
CA ALA A 153 -3.66 -21.81 9.55
C ALA A 153 -3.92 -20.38 10.07
N ILE A 154 -4.21 -20.21 11.34
CA ILE A 154 -4.60 -18.93 11.93
C ILE A 154 -3.39 -18.19 12.53
N VAL A 155 -2.49 -18.91 13.20
CA VAL A 155 -1.34 -18.35 13.92
C VAL A 155 -0.12 -18.32 13.02
N PRO A 156 0.36 -17.14 12.60
CA PRO A 156 1.56 -17.01 11.79
C PRO A 156 2.81 -17.23 12.65
N ALA A 157 3.10 -18.47 12.96
CA ALA A 157 4.28 -18.88 13.71
C ALA A 157 5.40 -19.34 12.76
N SER A 158 6.66 -19.29 13.23
CA SER A 158 7.74 -19.91 12.47
C SER A 158 7.55 -21.43 12.40
N PRO A 159 7.94 -22.10 11.29
CA PRO A 159 7.78 -23.55 11.16
C PRO A 159 8.40 -24.35 12.33
N TRP A 160 9.49 -23.83 12.90
CA TRP A 160 10.16 -24.45 14.06
C TRP A 160 9.33 -24.32 15.35
N LYS A 161 8.75 -23.15 15.63
CA LYS A 161 7.85 -22.98 16.76
C LYS A 161 6.60 -23.87 16.63
N MET A 162 6.05 -23.97 15.40
CA MET A 162 4.92 -24.84 15.12
C MET A 162 5.27 -26.31 15.28
N LEU A 163 6.47 -26.73 14.86
CA LEU A 163 6.95 -28.10 15.04
C LEU A 163 7.04 -28.47 16.53
N ILE A 164 7.68 -27.64 17.33
CA ILE A 164 7.82 -27.90 18.79
C ILE A 164 6.47 -27.92 19.47
N ALA A 165 5.67 -26.84 19.35
CA ALA A 165 4.39 -26.73 20.02
C ALA A 165 3.40 -27.81 19.56
N GLY A 166 3.38 -28.11 18.27
CA GLY A 166 2.52 -29.15 17.72
C GLY A 166 2.97 -30.57 18.10
N PHE A 167 4.28 -30.82 18.25
CA PHE A 167 4.78 -32.09 18.78
C PHE A 167 4.34 -32.31 20.24
N VAL A 168 4.48 -31.26 21.07
CA VAL A 168 3.98 -31.31 22.44
C VAL A 168 2.46 -31.53 22.45
N ALA A 169 1.70 -30.79 21.63
CA ALA A 169 0.25 -30.95 21.53
C ALA A 169 -0.17 -32.37 21.11
N ALA A 170 0.47 -32.94 20.08
CA ALA A 170 0.20 -34.31 19.62
C ALA A 170 0.50 -35.36 20.70
N SER A 171 1.51 -35.10 21.55
CA SER A 171 1.90 -35.98 22.64
C SER A 171 0.96 -35.91 23.85
N MET A 172 0.12 -34.86 23.99
CA MET A 172 -0.83 -34.72 25.08
C MET A 172 -1.88 -35.83 25.09
N ASP A 173 -2.30 -36.31 23.95
CA ASP A 173 -3.19 -37.43 23.77
C ASP A 173 -2.57 -38.72 24.33
N SER A 174 -1.32 -39.03 23.97
CA SER A 174 -0.57 -40.17 24.48
C SER A 174 -0.33 -40.09 26.00
N LEU A 175 -0.08 -38.85 26.51
CA LEU A 175 0.06 -38.65 27.95
C LEU A 175 -1.27 -38.89 28.72
N GLY A 176 -2.39 -38.43 28.13
CA GLY A 176 -3.73 -38.73 28.65
C GLY A 176 -3.99 -40.21 28.73
N MET A 177 -3.60 -40.99 27.71
CA MET A 177 -3.70 -42.45 27.69
C MET A 177 -2.87 -43.11 28.79
N ILE A 178 -1.63 -42.70 28.99
CA ILE A 178 -0.76 -43.27 30.05
C ILE A 178 -1.38 -42.96 31.42
N ALA A 179 -1.88 -41.76 31.62
CA ALA A 179 -2.56 -41.37 32.86
C ALA A 179 -3.84 -42.18 33.12
N GLY A 180 -4.67 -42.39 32.10
CA GLY A 180 -5.88 -43.22 32.18
C GLY A 180 -5.59 -44.67 32.48
N GLN A 181 -4.54 -45.23 31.89
CA GLN A 181 -4.10 -46.62 32.21
C GLN A 181 -3.57 -46.73 33.64
N ALA A 182 -2.80 -45.75 34.11
CA ALA A 182 -2.28 -45.71 35.48
C ALA A 182 -3.41 -45.55 36.51
N ALA A 183 -4.48 -44.86 36.16
CA ALA A 183 -5.67 -44.73 36.97
C ALA A 183 -6.62 -45.95 36.92
N GLY A 184 -6.30 -46.95 36.12
CA GLY A 184 -7.12 -48.16 35.92
C GLY A 184 -8.43 -47.90 35.15
N ALA A 185 -8.54 -46.76 34.47
CA ALA A 185 -9.73 -46.38 33.73
C ALA A 185 -9.94 -47.21 32.46
N TYR A 186 -8.84 -47.57 31.77
CA TYR A 186 -8.87 -48.29 30.49
C TYR A 186 -7.68 -49.24 30.30
N HIS A 187 -7.89 -50.35 29.53
CA HIS A 187 -6.85 -51.24 29.04
C HIS A 187 -6.82 -51.18 27.51
N TYR A 188 -5.72 -50.71 26.93
CA TYR A 188 -5.61 -50.42 25.49
C TYR A 188 -5.20 -51.62 24.64
N GLY A 189 -5.04 -52.78 25.18
CA GLY A 189 -4.73 -54.00 24.42
C GLY A 189 -3.35 -53.98 23.71
N GLU A 190 -3.30 -54.36 22.46
CA GLU A 190 -2.07 -54.46 21.71
C GLU A 190 -1.43 -53.10 21.32
N PHE A 191 -0.08 -53.05 21.32
CA PHE A 191 0.67 -51.86 20.92
C PHE A 191 0.28 -51.32 19.53
N ARG A 192 -0.09 -52.20 18.60
CA ARG A 192 -0.60 -51.82 17.28
C ARG A 192 -1.79 -50.85 17.36
N ASN A 193 -2.73 -51.11 18.22
CA ASN A 193 -3.93 -50.29 18.37
C ASN A 193 -3.58 -48.88 18.94
N VAL A 194 -2.65 -48.86 19.91
CA VAL A 194 -2.09 -47.60 20.45
C VAL A 194 -1.43 -46.75 19.34
N LEU A 195 -0.60 -47.42 18.49
CA LEU A 195 0.06 -46.75 17.38
C LEU A 195 -0.97 -46.15 16.39
N LEU A 196 -1.97 -46.97 15.99
CA LEU A 196 -3.03 -46.54 15.06
C LEU A 196 -3.88 -45.40 15.58
N MET A 197 -4.03 -45.29 16.89
CA MET A 197 -4.78 -44.18 17.54
C MET A 197 -4.02 -42.87 17.52
N HIS A 198 -2.72 -42.86 17.71
CA HIS A 198 -1.94 -41.64 17.92
C HIS A 198 -1.17 -41.14 16.68
N TYR A 199 -0.78 -42.02 15.73
CA TYR A 199 -0.01 -41.60 14.56
C TYR A 199 -0.70 -40.51 13.72
N PRO A 200 -2.07 -40.41 13.61
CA PRO A 200 -2.70 -39.38 12.83
C PRO A 200 -2.40 -37.96 13.35
N ASN A 201 -2.24 -37.79 14.68
CA ASN A 201 -1.90 -36.50 15.27
C ASN A 201 -0.52 -36.00 14.82
N TYR A 202 0.47 -36.92 14.73
CA TYR A 202 1.81 -36.59 14.24
C TYR A 202 1.84 -36.37 12.73
N LEU A 203 0.99 -37.08 11.96
CA LEU A 203 0.81 -36.81 10.54
C LEU A 203 0.24 -35.41 10.33
N MET A 204 -0.81 -35.04 11.08
CA MET A 204 -1.41 -33.68 11.04
C MET A 204 -0.42 -32.60 11.48
N LEU A 205 0.48 -32.90 12.42
CA LEU A 205 1.60 -32.00 12.75
C LEU A 205 2.48 -31.73 11.53
N GLY A 206 2.85 -32.74 10.77
CA GLY A 206 3.62 -32.57 9.52
C GLY A 206 2.92 -31.63 8.55
N VAL A 207 1.62 -31.82 8.34
CA VAL A 207 0.80 -30.91 7.51
C VAL A 207 0.75 -29.50 8.12
N GLY A 208 0.58 -29.38 9.43
CA GLY A 208 0.58 -28.09 10.13
C GLY A 208 1.88 -27.31 9.96
N VAL A 209 3.04 -27.98 9.97
CA VAL A 209 4.35 -27.36 9.72
C VAL A 209 4.44 -26.83 8.28
N VAL A 210 3.92 -27.59 7.30
CA VAL A 210 3.85 -27.13 5.90
C VAL A 210 2.94 -25.91 5.76
N ILE A 211 1.76 -25.94 6.36
CA ILE A 211 0.84 -24.79 6.39
C ILE A 211 1.52 -23.56 6.99
N SER A 212 2.15 -23.69 8.16
CA SER A 212 2.89 -22.61 8.83
C SER A 212 4.00 -22.05 7.93
N HIS A 213 4.73 -22.93 7.18
CA HIS A 213 5.74 -22.51 6.24
C HIS A 213 5.16 -21.68 5.08
N VAL A 214 4.06 -22.14 4.48
CA VAL A 214 3.38 -21.44 3.38
C VAL A 214 2.83 -20.09 3.85
N VAL A 215 2.13 -20.06 4.99
CA VAL A 215 1.56 -18.82 5.56
C VAL A 215 2.67 -17.80 5.88
N SER A 216 3.79 -18.27 6.44
CA SER A 216 4.94 -17.41 6.73
C SER A 216 5.61 -16.87 5.46
N ARG A 217 5.72 -17.67 4.39
CA ARG A 217 6.25 -17.24 3.09
C ARG A 217 5.35 -16.21 2.43
N LEU A 218 4.05 -16.46 2.37
CA LEU A 218 3.08 -15.51 1.82
C LEU A 218 3.11 -14.17 2.57
N GLY A 219 3.19 -14.20 3.90
CA GLY A 219 3.34 -12.99 4.71
C GLY A 219 4.64 -12.21 4.40
N GLN A 220 5.74 -12.91 4.09
CA GLN A 220 6.99 -12.28 3.69
C GLN A 220 6.94 -11.70 2.27
N GLN A 221 6.25 -12.33 1.33
CA GLN A 221 6.05 -11.79 -0.03
C GLN A 221 5.25 -10.49 0.01
N VAL A 222 4.10 -10.47 0.69
CA VAL A 222 3.28 -9.25 0.88
C VAL A 222 4.09 -8.13 1.53
N ARG A 223 5.05 -8.45 2.42
CA ARG A 223 5.95 -7.46 3.01
C ARG A 223 6.91 -6.86 1.98
N ARG A 224 7.54 -7.71 1.15
CA ARG A 224 8.50 -7.26 0.12
C ARG A 224 7.82 -6.33 -0.88
N GLU A 225 6.60 -6.64 -1.31
CA GLU A 225 5.81 -5.80 -2.22
C GLU A 225 5.46 -4.42 -1.62
N ARG A 226 5.47 -4.28 -0.29
CA ARG A 226 5.23 -3.01 0.40
C ARG A 226 6.49 -2.24 0.78
N GLU A 227 7.67 -2.81 0.59
CA GLU A 227 8.96 -2.16 0.87
C GLU A 227 9.62 -1.75 -0.45
N LEU A 228 9.75 -0.44 -0.67
CA LEU A 228 10.44 0.15 -1.81
C LEU A 228 11.70 0.87 -1.29
N GLY A 229 12.86 0.26 -1.48
CA GLY A 229 14.11 0.79 -0.96
C GLY A 229 14.03 1.05 0.55
N SER A 230 14.23 2.29 0.96
CA SER A 230 14.18 2.73 2.36
C SER A 230 12.77 3.11 2.84
N TYR A 231 11.73 2.92 2.03
CA TYR A 231 10.37 3.38 2.30
C TYR A 231 9.41 2.21 2.51
N ARG A 232 8.42 2.43 3.37
CA ARG A 232 7.27 1.54 3.56
C ARG A 232 6.03 2.18 2.94
N LEU A 233 5.40 1.48 2.00
CA LEU A 233 4.12 1.89 1.40
C LEU A 233 2.98 1.77 2.42
N GLY A 234 2.16 2.82 2.48
CA GLY A 234 0.94 2.91 3.26
C GLY A 234 -0.32 2.84 2.39
N VAL A 235 -1.28 3.73 2.67
CA VAL A 235 -2.56 3.80 1.96
C VAL A 235 -2.40 4.44 0.58
N LEU A 236 -3.24 4.03 -0.36
CA LEU A 236 -3.35 4.64 -1.67
C LEU A 236 -3.94 6.05 -1.53
N LEU A 237 -3.21 7.08 -1.99
CA LEU A 237 -3.64 8.48 -1.99
C LEU A 237 -4.41 8.84 -3.27
N GLY A 238 -4.04 8.23 -4.39
CA GLY A 238 -4.69 8.50 -5.66
C GLY A 238 -4.26 7.56 -6.77
N ARG A 239 -5.11 7.45 -7.80
CA ARG A 239 -4.88 6.64 -9.00
C ARG A 239 -5.11 7.50 -10.23
N GLY A 240 -4.14 7.54 -11.15
CA GLY A 240 -4.21 8.31 -12.37
C GLY A 240 -3.79 7.51 -13.61
N GLY A 241 -3.82 8.15 -14.78
CA GLY A 241 -3.43 7.51 -16.05
C GLY A 241 -1.98 7.01 -16.07
N MET A 242 -1.07 7.71 -15.39
CA MET A 242 0.37 7.39 -15.37
C MET A 242 0.78 6.45 -14.25
N GLY A 243 -0.07 6.24 -13.23
CA GLY A 243 0.32 5.40 -12.09
C GLY A 243 -0.55 5.58 -10.85
N GLU A 244 -0.03 5.06 -9.76
CA GLU A 244 -0.66 5.07 -8.43
C GLU A 244 0.23 5.81 -7.45
N VAL A 245 -0.36 6.64 -6.60
CA VAL A 245 0.35 7.41 -5.58
C VAL A 245 -0.03 6.86 -4.21
N TYR A 246 0.97 6.47 -3.44
CA TYR A 246 0.82 5.93 -2.09
C TYR A 246 1.42 6.87 -1.05
N LEU A 247 0.77 6.95 0.10
CA LEU A 247 1.43 7.43 1.31
C LEU A 247 2.58 6.49 1.64
N ALA A 248 3.71 7.03 2.01
CA ALA A 248 4.85 6.23 2.44
C ALA A 248 5.53 6.87 3.66
N THR A 249 6.31 6.07 4.37
CA THR A 249 7.11 6.54 5.50
C THR A 249 8.53 6.03 5.35
N HIS A 250 9.51 6.91 5.46
CA HIS A 250 10.92 6.52 5.47
C HIS A 250 11.22 5.71 6.75
N ARG A 251 11.84 4.55 6.60
CA ARG A 251 12.00 3.56 7.68
C ARG A 251 12.83 4.05 8.86
N MET A 252 13.87 4.85 8.61
CA MET A 252 14.78 5.34 9.65
C MET A 252 14.44 6.75 10.10
N LEU A 253 14.02 7.64 9.19
CA LEU A 253 13.77 9.05 9.51
C LEU A 253 12.34 9.31 9.99
N ALA A 254 11.45 8.33 9.90
CA ALA A 254 10.01 8.45 10.15
C ALA A 254 9.36 9.63 9.39
N ARG A 255 9.99 10.09 8.30
CA ARG A 255 9.50 11.19 7.45
C ARG A 255 8.41 10.67 6.53
N PRO A 256 7.23 11.33 6.49
CA PRO A 256 6.20 10.98 5.52
C PRO A 256 6.65 11.40 4.12
N ALA A 257 6.24 10.60 3.13
CA ALA A 257 6.51 10.84 1.71
C ALA A 257 5.32 10.37 0.87
N ALA A 258 5.25 10.83 -0.37
CA ALA A 258 4.38 10.27 -1.39
C ALA A 258 5.22 9.46 -2.38
N ILE A 259 4.79 8.23 -2.68
CA ILE A 259 5.46 7.38 -3.68
C ILE A 259 4.53 7.18 -4.86
N LYS A 260 4.98 7.60 -6.03
CA LYS A 260 4.29 7.38 -7.30
C LYS A 260 4.89 6.16 -8.00
N LEU A 261 4.08 5.11 -8.13
CA LEU A 261 4.40 3.91 -8.92
C LEU A 261 3.91 4.11 -10.35
N ILE A 262 4.84 4.03 -11.30
CA ILE A 262 4.52 4.16 -12.73
C ILE A 262 3.94 2.85 -13.23
N ARG A 263 2.89 2.90 -14.04
CA ARG A 263 2.28 1.72 -14.64
C ARG A 263 3.19 1.09 -15.69
N PRO A 264 3.33 -0.25 -15.71
CA PRO A 264 4.13 -0.95 -16.72
C PRO A 264 3.69 -0.64 -18.15
N GLU A 265 2.39 -0.45 -18.40
CA GLU A 265 1.81 -0.18 -19.72
C GLU A 265 2.31 1.14 -20.32
N VAL A 266 2.72 2.09 -19.49
CA VAL A 266 3.31 3.37 -19.93
C VAL A 266 4.74 3.18 -20.47
N LEU A 267 5.39 2.08 -20.07
CA LEU A 267 6.76 1.71 -20.45
C LEU A 267 6.78 0.61 -21.52
N ALA A 268 5.64 -0.05 -21.74
CA ALA A 268 5.52 -1.19 -22.66
C ALA A 268 5.56 -0.72 -24.11
N SER A 269 6.77 -0.60 -24.64
CA SER A 269 7.01 -0.80 -26.07
C SER A 269 7.41 -2.26 -26.25
N ALA A 270 6.96 -2.88 -27.35
CA ALA A 270 7.10 -4.31 -27.62
C ALA A 270 8.54 -4.85 -27.75
N ASP A 271 9.56 -4.08 -27.40
CA ASP A 271 10.98 -4.41 -27.59
C ASP A 271 11.78 -4.15 -26.32
N ASP A 272 12.51 -5.15 -25.81
CA ASP A 272 13.40 -5.04 -24.64
C ASP A 272 14.44 -3.91 -24.76
N SER A 273 14.90 -3.62 -25.97
CA SER A 273 15.84 -2.51 -26.23
C SER A 273 15.23 -1.13 -25.96
N LEU A 274 13.94 -0.97 -26.18
CA LEU A 274 13.17 0.25 -25.91
C LEU A 274 12.90 0.42 -24.41
N ALA A 275 12.69 -0.66 -23.67
CA ALA A 275 12.50 -0.61 -22.21
C ALA A 275 13.75 -0.12 -21.47
N HIS A 276 14.94 -0.55 -21.90
CA HIS A 276 16.21 -0.03 -21.38
C HIS A 276 16.39 1.45 -21.67
N THR A 277 16.04 1.87 -22.90
CA THR A 277 16.11 3.29 -23.29
C THR A 277 15.14 4.14 -22.50
N ALA A 278 13.92 3.65 -22.27
CA ALA A 278 12.90 4.30 -21.46
C ALA A 278 13.35 4.50 -20.00
N THR A 279 13.93 3.47 -19.40
CA THR A 279 14.48 3.54 -18.04
C THR A 279 15.64 4.54 -17.96
N ALA A 280 16.52 4.57 -18.94
CA ALA A 280 17.64 5.52 -18.98
C ALA A 280 17.15 6.97 -19.13
N ARG A 281 16.13 7.22 -19.95
CA ARG A 281 15.49 8.55 -20.09
C ARG A 281 14.82 8.98 -18.78
N PHE A 282 14.03 8.10 -18.17
CA PHE A 282 13.41 8.36 -16.87
C PHE A 282 14.44 8.77 -15.81
N ARG A 283 15.54 8.01 -15.71
CA ARG A 283 16.63 8.30 -14.78
C ARG A 283 17.21 9.69 -15.00
N ARG A 284 17.52 10.03 -16.26
CA ARG A 284 18.09 11.33 -16.64
C ARG A 284 17.17 12.49 -16.26
N GLU A 285 15.87 12.34 -16.48
CA GLU A 285 14.89 13.38 -16.15
C GLU A 285 14.63 13.47 -14.65
N ALA A 286 14.57 12.33 -13.93
CA ALA A 286 14.48 12.31 -12.49
C ALA A 286 15.70 12.98 -11.83
N GLU A 287 16.92 12.74 -12.37
CA GLU A 287 18.14 13.41 -11.93
C GLU A 287 18.11 14.92 -12.20
N ALA A 288 17.52 15.35 -13.33
CA ALA A 288 17.34 16.77 -13.63
C ALA A 288 16.32 17.42 -12.71
N ALA A 289 15.17 16.78 -12.49
CA ALA A 289 14.12 17.26 -11.59
C ALA A 289 14.60 17.33 -10.14
N ALA A 290 15.43 16.38 -9.69
CA ALA A 290 16.01 16.38 -8.34
C ALA A 290 16.99 17.54 -8.07
N ARG A 291 17.43 18.25 -9.11
CA ARG A 291 18.31 19.45 -8.99
C ARG A 291 17.53 20.74 -8.78
N LEU A 292 16.22 20.75 -9.05
CA LEU A 292 15.39 21.92 -8.88
C LEU A 292 15.31 22.30 -7.37
N ARG A 293 15.37 23.61 -7.12
CA ARG A 293 15.41 24.18 -5.77
C ARG A 293 14.29 25.17 -5.48
N SER A 294 13.49 25.52 -6.50
CA SER A 294 12.35 26.41 -6.29
C SER A 294 11.43 25.81 -5.21
N PRO A 295 11.03 26.60 -4.22
CA PRO A 295 10.09 26.16 -3.18
C PRO A 295 8.73 25.80 -3.79
N HIS A 296 8.43 26.27 -5.01
CA HIS A 296 7.21 26.02 -5.77
C HIS A 296 7.30 24.79 -6.68
N THR A 297 8.38 24.02 -6.61
CA THR A 297 8.53 22.70 -7.24
C THR A 297 8.41 21.62 -6.19
N VAL A 298 7.73 20.49 -6.49
CA VAL A 298 7.69 19.35 -5.59
C VAL A 298 9.10 18.79 -5.37
N GLU A 299 9.50 18.61 -4.12
CA GLU A 299 10.81 18.06 -3.79
C GLU A 299 10.85 16.55 -4.06
N LEU A 300 11.77 16.11 -4.91
CA LEU A 300 12.03 14.71 -5.19
C LEU A 300 13.07 14.18 -4.21
N TYR A 301 12.72 13.16 -3.41
CA TYR A 301 13.59 12.58 -2.40
C TYR A 301 14.43 11.42 -2.92
N ASP A 302 13.80 10.60 -3.79
CA ASP A 302 14.44 9.39 -4.31
C ASP A 302 13.68 8.90 -5.56
N PHE A 303 14.32 8.04 -6.34
CA PHE A 303 13.67 7.33 -7.43
C PHE A 303 14.33 5.97 -7.62
N GLY A 304 13.64 5.03 -8.25
CA GLY A 304 14.21 3.71 -8.46
C GLY A 304 13.34 2.81 -9.30
N VAL A 305 13.74 1.53 -9.29
CA VAL A 305 13.06 0.45 -10.00
C VAL A 305 12.72 -0.63 -8.97
N THR A 306 11.51 -1.14 -8.98
CA THR A 306 11.10 -2.27 -8.13
C THR A 306 11.71 -3.58 -8.61
N GLU A 307 11.62 -4.65 -7.81
CA GLU A 307 12.07 -6.00 -8.22
C GLU A 307 11.32 -6.50 -9.47
N GLU A 308 10.06 -6.04 -9.68
CA GLU A 308 9.24 -6.36 -10.86
C GLU A 308 9.49 -5.43 -12.07
N GLY A 309 10.51 -4.56 -12.01
CA GLY A 309 10.85 -3.63 -13.10
C GLY A 309 9.98 -2.37 -13.18
N ARG A 310 9.13 -2.08 -12.17
CA ARG A 310 8.32 -0.86 -12.12
C ARG A 310 9.15 0.33 -11.69
N LEU A 311 9.04 1.45 -12.40
CA LEU A 311 9.65 2.71 -11.99
C LEU A 311 8.85 3.35 -10.84
N TYR A 312 9.54 3.98 -9.90
CA TYR A 312 8.91 4.74 -8.84
C TYR A 312 9.64 6.05 -8.54
N LEU A 313 8.87 7.03 -8.06
CA LEU A 313 9.34 8.32 -7.59
C LEU A 313 8.92 8.50 -6.14
N VAL A 314 9.83 8.96 -5.30
CA VAL A 314 9.57 9.35 -3.91
C VAL A 314 9.65 10.85 -3.80
N MET A 315 8.60 11.48 -3.32
CA MET A 315 8.48 12.93 -3.24
C MET A 315 7.92 13.38 -1.89
N GLU A 316 8.02 14.66 -1.61
CA GLU A 316 7.37 15.24 -0.44
C GLU A 316 5.87 14.94 -0.43
N LEU A 317 5.34 14.68 0.77
CA LEU A 317 3.89 14.58 0.97
C LEU A 317 3.31 15.97 1.13
N LEU A 318 2.40 16.36 0.25
CA LEU A 318 1.76 17.66 0.27
C LEU A 318 0.42 17.63 1.00
N GLU A 319 0.18 18.63 1.83
CA GLU A 319 -1.10 18.89 2.47
C GLU A 319 -1.87 19.93 1.65
N GLY A 320 -3.15 19.66 1.34
CA GLY A 320 -3.99 20.56 0.55
C GLY A 320 -4.73 19.85 -0.57
N LYS A 321 -4.91 20.52 -1.70
CA LYS A 321 -5.61 20.00 -2.87
C LYS A 321 -5.01 20.54 -4.17
N ASN A 322 -5.27 19.85 -5.29
CA ASN A 322 -4.90 20.38 -6.59
C ASN A 322 -5.89 21.45 -7.06
N LEU A 323 -5.49 22.26 -8.05
CA LEU A 323 -6.30 23.36 -8.55
C LEU A 323 -7.61 22.91 -9.23
N ASP A 324 -7.62 21.70 -9.81
CA ASP A 324 -8.84 21.13 -10.40
C ASP A 324 -9.91 20.89 -9.34
N ARG A 325 -9.54 20.28 -8.22
CA ARG A 325 -10.41 20.09 -7.07
C ARG A 325 -10.84 21.41 -6.44
N LEU A 326 -9.90 22.37 -6.36
CA LEU A 326 -10.19 23.70 -5.80
C LEU A 326 -11.31 24.39 -6.58
N VAL A 327 -11.22 24.44 -7.92
CA VAL A 327 -12.23 25.10 -8.77
C VAL A 327 -13.56 24.34 -8.75
N ARG A 328 -13.54 23.01 -8.73
CA ARG A 328 -14.78 22.22 -8.59
C ARG A 328 -15.51 22.47 -7.27
N GLU A 329 -14.78 22.70 -6.19
CA GLU A 329 -15.37 22.93 -4.85
C GLU A 329 -15.79 24.38 -4.64
N GLN A 330 -15.06 25.37 -5.19
CA GLN A 330 -15.24 26.78 -4.89
C GLN A 330 -15.77 27.60 -6.07
N GLY A 331 -15.78 27.04 -7.29
CA GLY A 331 -16.03 27.78 -8.53
C GLY A 331 -14.82 28.60 -9.00
N PRO A 332 -15.02 29.55 -9.94
CA PRO A 332 -13.99 30.46 -10.43
C PRO A 332 -13.33 31.24 -9.30
N LEU A 333 -12.03 31.49 -9.42
CA LEU A 333 -11.24 32.17 -8.39
C LEU A 333 -11.14 33.66 -8.65
N PRO A 334 -11.05 34.51 -7.60
CA PRO A 334 -10.80 35.95 -7.74
C PRO A 334 -9.51 36.24 -8.53
N PRO A 335 -9.49 37.25 -9.42
CA PRO A 335 -8.33 37.57 -10.26
C PRO A 335 -7.02 37.75 -9.48
N ALA A 336 -7.03 38.41 -8.34
CA ALA A 336 -5.85 38.56 -7.49
C ALA A 336 -5.27 37.21 -7.05
N ARG A 337 -6.14 36.29 -6.62
CA ARG A 337 -5.69 34.93 -6.23
C ARG A 337 -5.13 34.15 -7.42
N VAL A 338 -5.72 34.31 -8.60
CA VAL A 338 -5.20 33.68 -9.81
C VAL A 338 -3.80 34.19 -10.12
N VAL A 339 -3.57 35.52 -10.05
CA VAL A 339 -2.25 36.11 -10.27
C VAL A 339 -1.23 35.58 -9.26
N ASP A 340 -1.56 35.49 -7.98
CA ASP A 340 -0.67 34.94 -6.95
C ASP A 340 -0.29 33.49 -7.25
N ILE A 341 -1.24 32.69 -7.70
CA ILE A 341 -0.99 31.29 -8.10
C ILE A 341 -0.05 31.25 -9.31
N LEU A 342 -0.32 32.04 -10.36
CA LEU A 342 0.48 32.07 -11.59
C LEU A 342 1.92 32.53 -11.32
N LEU A 343 2.13 33.50 -10.44
CA LEU A 343 3.47 33.96 -10.07
C LEU A 343 4.29 32.83 -9.44
N GLN A 344 3.71 32.06 -8.55
CA GLN A 344 4.36 30.94 -7.90
C GLN A 344 4.68 29.80 -8.89
N VAL A 345 3.77 29.53 -9.86
CA VAL A 345 4.02 28.55 -10.93
C VAL A 345 5.12 29.05 -11.86
N CYS A 346 5.15 30.35 -12.19
CA CYS A 346 6.21 30.93 -13.03
C CYS A 346 7.59 30.77 -12.38
N ASP A 347 7.70 30.90 -11.05
CA ASP A 347 8.96 30.71 -10.35
C ASP A 347 9.48 29.28 -10.52
N SER A 348 8.61 28.27 -10.38
CA SER A 348 8.96 26.88 -10.63
C SER A 348 9.37 26.60 -12.07
N LEU A 349 8.62 27.14 -13.05
CA LEU A 349 8.87 26.91 -14.47
C LEU A 349 10.15 27.61 -14.95
N GLU A 350 10.44 28.82 -14.47
CA GLU A 350 11.64 29.56 -14.88
C GLU A 350 12.92 28.81 -14.49
N GLU A 351 12.98 28.28 -13.26
CA GLU A 351 14.11 27.45 -12.84
C GLU A 351 14.23 26.20 -13.74
N ALA A 352 13.14 25.47 -13.96
CA ALA A 352 13.15 24.25 -14.76
C ALA A 352 13.61 24.53 -16.20
N HIS A 353 13.09 25.60 -16.83
CA HIS A 353 13.47 26.00 -18.18
C HIS A 353 14.94 26.40 -18.29
N THR A 354 15.51 27.03 -17.26
CA THR A 354 16.93 27.38 -17.18
C THR A 354 17.81 26.13 -17.19
N TYR A 355 17.35 25.02 -16.60
CA TYR A 355 18.02 23.72 -16.66
C TYR A 355 17.67 22.91 -17.92
N GLY A 356 16.92 23.49 -18.88
CA GLY A 356 16.50 22.82 -20.12
C GLY A 356 15.40 21.77 -19.91
N LEU A 357 14.74 21.78 -18.74
CA LEU A 357 13.65 20.87 -18.40
C LEU A 357 12.30 21.53 -18.72
N ILE A 358 11.53 20.94 -19.64
CA ILE A 358 10.20 21.39 -20.03
C ILE A 358 9.18 20.46 -19.37
N HIS A 359 8.15 21.03 -18.72
CA HIS A 359 7.17 20.25 -17.96
C HIS A 359 6.23 19.40 -18.83
N ARG A 360 5.76 19.95 -19.96
CA ARG A 360 4.92 19.30 -20.99
C ARG A 360 3.55 18.76 -20.54
N ASP A 361 3.18 18.90 -19.26
CA ASP A 361 1.89 18.45 -18.71
C ASP A 361 1.37 19.41 -17.63
N ILE A 362 1.52 20.73 -17.86
CA ILE A 362 0.96 21.76 -16.99
C ILE A 362 -0.56 21.73 -17.11
N LYS A 363 -1.23 21.45 -16.00
CA LYS A 363 -2.71 21.39 -15.84
C LYS A 363 -3.11 21.54 -14.39
N PRO A 364 -4.37 21.88 -14.08
CA PRO A 364 -4.83 22.09 -12.70
C PRO A 364 -4.60 20.88 -11.78
N ALA A 365 -4.66 19.66 -12.29
CA ALA A 365 -4.42 18.45 -11.52
C ALA A 365 -2.95 18.29 -11.06
N ASN A 366 -1.99 18.93 -11.78
CA ASN A 366 -0.56 18.86 -11.49
C ASN A 366 -0.05 20.12 -10.75
N ILE A 367 -0.94 21.00 -10.33
CA ILE A 367 -0.61 22.17 -9.53
C ILE A 367 -1.35 22.04 -8.21
N HIS A 368 -0.59 21.91 -7.13
CA HIS A 368 -1.11 21.73 -5.77
C HIS A 368 -1.10 23.04 -5.02
N ILE A 369 -2.15 23.31 -4.26
CA ILE A 369 -2.25 24.46 -3.39
C ILE A 369 -2.58 23.98 -1.98
N GLY A 370 -1.84 24.48 -1.02
CA GLY A 370 -1.97 24.06 0.36
C GLY A 370 -1.38 25.06 1.33
N LYS A 371 -0.88 24.53 2.43
CA LYS A 371 -0.22 25.29 3.48
C LYS A 371 1.22 24.81 3.62
N LEU A 372 2.15 25.75 3.69
CA LEU A 372 3.56 25.46 4.02
C LEU A 372 3.92 26.23 5.30
N GLY A 373 4.06 25.53 6.41
CA GLY A 373 4.28 26.16 7.70
C GLY A 373 3.10 27.10 8.06
N LEU A 374 3.37 28.40 8.16
CA LEU A 374 2.36 29.43 8.45
C LEU A 374 1.82 30.12 7.18
N GLN A 375 2.34 29.79 6.00
CA GLN A 375 1.96 30.41 4.73
C GLN A 375 0.82 29.64 4.10
N ASP A 376 -0.34 30.28 3.95
CA ASP A 376 -1.49 29.78 3.22
C ASP A 376 -1.37 30.05 1.71
N ASN A 377 -2.14 29.34 0.88
CA ASN A 377 -2.11 29.44 -0.58
C ASN A 377 -0.73 29.19 -1.20
N PHE A 378 0.07 28.32 -0.58
CA PHE A 378 1.37 27.94 -1.10
C PHE A 378 1.20 26.94 -2.25
N VAL A 379 1.78 27.26 -3.41
CA VAL A 379 1.64 26.47 -4.62
C VAL A 379 2.87 25.58 -4.83
N LYS A 380 2.62 24.35 -5.26
CA LYS A 380 3.64 23.39 -5.68
C LYS A 380 3.27 22.79 -7.04
N VAL A 381 4.19 22.85 -7.98
CA VAL A 381 4.11 22.18 -9.29
C VAL A 381 4.58 20.74 -9.14
N LEU A 382 3.78 19.80 -9.62
CA LEU A 382 4.01 18.36 -9.53
C LEU A 382 4.40 17.80 -10.90
N ASP A 383 5.08 16.65 -10.92
CA ASP A 383 5.19 15.76 -12.08
C ASP A 383 5.80 16.39 -13.35
N PHE A 384 6.98 16.98 -13.26
CA PHE A 384 7.74 17.41 -14.45
C PHE A 384 7.91 16.24 -15.39
N GLY A 385 7.15 16.21 -16.47
CA GLY A 385 7.12 15.36 -17.67
C GLY A 385 7.84 14.02 -17.74
N LEU A 386 8.34 13.53 -16.60
CA LEU A 386 9.20 12.35 -16.42
C LEU A 386 8.69 11.09 -17.15
N VAL A 387 7.40 11.00 -17.36
CA VAL A 387 6.77 9.82 -17.97
C VAL A 387 6.51 10.03 -19.46
N ARG A 388 6.33 11.28 -19.92
CA ARG A 388 6.03 11.58 -21.35
C ARG A 388 7.24 11.40 -22.24
N SER A 389 8.41 11.75 -21.78
CA SER A 389 9.64 11.56 -22.55
C SER A 389 10.07 10.08 -22.62
N VAL A 390 9.58 9.27 -21.67
CA VAL A 390 9.80 7.83 -21.65
C VAL A 390 8.92 7.12 -22.69
N ALA A 391 7.70 7.57 -22.90
CA ALA A 391 6.74 6.95 -23.82
C ALA A 391 7.12 7.12 -25.31
N GLY A 392 8.02 8.05 -25.67
CA GLY A 392 8.43 8.32 -27.07
C GLY A 392 7.27 8.79 -27.96
N PRO A 393 7.56 9.36 -29.13
CA PRO A 393 6.55 9.58 -30.17
C PRO A 393 6.24 8.23 -30.84
N SER A 394 5.18 7.54 -30.42
CA SER A 394 4.66 6.40 -31.18
C SER A 394 3.65 6.93 -32.19
N GLU A 395 3.87 6.62 -33.48
CA GLU A 395 2.92 6.93 -34.57
C GLU A 395 1.51 6.36 -34.28
N GLU A 396 1.40 5.35 -33.47
CA GLU A 396 0.13 4.78 -32.98
C GLU A 396 -0.64 5.69 -32.00
N SER A 397 0.01 6.70 -31.38
CA SER A 397 -0.66 7.63 -30.45
C SER A 397 -1.61 8.60 -31.16
N LEU A 398 -1.49 8.83 -32.46
CA LEU A 398 -2.32 9.75 -33.21
C LEU A 398 -3.50 9.08 -33.93
N THR A 399 -3.46 7.76 -34.17
CA THR A 399 -4.44 7.03 -35.00
C THR A 399 -5.15 5.88 -34.30
N GLY A 400 -4.75 5.52 -33.08
CA GLY A 400 -5.23 4.32 -32.40
C GLY A 400 -6.60 4.47 -31.76
N ALA A 401 -7.58 3.64 -32.18
CA ALA A 401 -8.91 3.48 -31.60
C ALA A 401 -8.89 2.86 -30.17
N ALA A 402 -7.74 2.68 -29.52
CA ALA A 402 -7.59 2.02 -28.23
C ALA A 402 -6.60 2.67 -27.26
N GLY A 403 -5.97 3.82 -27.56
CA GLY A 403 -5.00 4.42 -26.65
C GLY A 403 -5.07 5.94 -26.69
N MET A 404 -5.69 6.56 -25.70
CA MET A 404 -5.62 8.00 -25.49
C MET A 404 -4.16 8.44 -25.37
N ALA A 405 -3.75 9.43 -26.20
CA ALA A 405 -2.46 10.09 -26.04
C ALA A 405 -2.20 10.45 -24.56
N PRO A 406 -1.01 10.17 -24.01
CA PRO A 406 -0.72 10.49 -22.62
C PRO A 406 -0.72 12.00 -22.42
N GLY A 407 -1.77 12.54 -21.82
CA GLY A 407 -2.00 13.95 -21.52
C GLY A 407 -3.44 14.38 -21.78
N THR A 408 -3.93 15.35 -21.00
CA THR A 408 -5.27 15.91 -21.16
C THR A 408 -5.25 16.88 -22.35
N PRO A 409 -5.91 16.63 -23.49
CA PRO A 409 -5.85 17.47 -24.68
C PRO A 409 -6.25 18.94 -24.42
N ALA A 410 -7.06 19.17 -23.40
CA ALA A 410 -7.58 20.50 -23.02
C ALA A 410 -6.53 21.54 -22.61
N TYR A 411 -5.27 21.15 -22.37
CA TYR A 411 -4.18 22.03 -21.96
C TYR A 411 -2.97 21.93 -22.90
N MET A 412 -3.11 21.26 -24.02
CA MET A 412 -2.02 20.97 -24.95
C MET A 412 -1.66 22.19 -25.78
N ALA A 413 -0.37 22.53 -25.83
CA ALA A 413 0.12 23.59 -26.71
C ALA A 413 0.07 23.13 -28.18
N PRO A 414 -0.27 24.05 -29.14
CA PRO A 414 -0.41 23.71 -30.56
C PRO A 414 0.82 23.01 -31.15
N GLU A 415 2.03 23.46 -30.84
CA GLU A 415 3.29 22.89 -31.35
C GLU A 415 3.56 21.46 -30.87
N MET A 416 2.98 21.06 -29.75
CA MET A 416 3.11 19.69 -29.22
C MET A 416 2.36 18.65 -30.07
N ALA A 417 1.42 19.09 -30.91
CA ALA A 417 0.69 18.22 -31.84
C ALA A 417 1.39 18.04 -33.19
N HIS A 418 2.45 18.82 -33.51
CA HIS A 418 3.09 18.85 -34.82
C HIS A 418 4.52 18.30 -34.83
N ASP A 419 4.97 17.64 -33.80
CA ASP A 419 6.32 17.09 -33.67
C ASP A 419 7.47 18.10 -33.92
N ARG A 420 7.19 19.39 -33.64
CA ARG A 420 8.17 20.47 -33.73
C ARG A 420 9.04 20.52 -32.49
N THR A 421 10.17 21.18 -32.57
CA THR A 421 11.01 21.50 -31.41
C THR A 421 10.19 22.27 -30.39
N VAL A 422 9.86 21.63 -29.28
CA VAL A 422 9.07 22.19 -28.16
C VAL A 422 10.03 22.83 -27.18
N ASP A 423 9.80 24.08 -26.81
CA ASP A 423 10.54 24.78 -25.74
C ASP A 423 9.62 25.20 -24.58
N GLY A 424 10.17 25.91 -23.58
CA GLY A 424 9.43 26.31 -22.37
C GLY A 424 8.16 27.13 -22.63
N ARG A 425 8.01 27.74 -23.83
CA ARG A 425 6.79 28.50 -24.19
C ARG A 425 5.56 27.60 -24.39
N ALA A 426 5.75 26.27 -24.54
CA ALA A 426 4.65 25.33 -24.50
C ALA A 426 4.01 25.23 -23.11
N ASP A 427 4.83 25.27 -22.05
CA ASP A 427 4.33 25.28 -20.67
C ASP A 427 3.59 26.60 -20.38
N LEU A 428 4.03 27.73 -20.96
CA LEU A 428 3.33 29.02 -20.81
C LEU A 428 1.95 29.02 -21.49
N TYR A 429 1.81 28.35 -22.64
CA TYR A 429 0.50 28.13 -23.23
C TYR A 429 -0.41 27.31 -22.33
N SER A 430 0.09 26.20 -21.81
CA SER A 430 -0.65 25.34 -20.88
C SER A 430 -1.00 26.11 -19.60
N LEU A 431 -0.11 26.97 -19.09
CA LEU A 431 -0.38 27.85 -17.93
C LEU A 431 -1.44 28.91 -18.27
N GLY A 432 -1.48 29.42 -19.51
CA GLY A 432 -2.56 30.25 -20.01
C GLY A 432 -3.93 29.53 -19.96
N CYS A 433 -3.95 28.23 -20.35
CA CYS A 433 -5.16 27.42 -20.24
C CYS A 433 -5.58 27.21 -18.76
N VAL A 434 -4.60 27.02 -17.87
CA VAL A 434 -4.87 26.93 -16.42
C VAL A 434 -5.46 28.24 -15.90
N ALA A 435 -4.84 29.39 -16.23
CA ALA A 435 -5.32 30.70 -15.82
C ALA A 435 -6.76 30.94 -16.28
N TYR A 436 -7.05 30.60 -17.53
CA TYR A 436 -8.40 30.69 -18.10
C TYR A 436 -9.41 29.87 -17.29
N TYR A 437 -9.07 28.60 -16.99
CA TYR A 437 -9.90 27.72 -16.19
C TYR A 437 -10.12 28.24 -14.75
N LEU A 438 -9.07 28.78 -14.13
CA LEU A 438 -9.17 29.34 -12.78
C LEU A 438 -10.09 30.56 -12.72
N LEU A 439 -10.09 31.41 -13.77
CA LEU A 439 -10.90 32.61 -13.87
C LEU A 439 -12.36 32.34 -14.24
N THR A 440 -12.63 31.32 -15.04
CA THR A 440 -13.94 31.11 -15.65
C THR A 440 -14.66 29.84 -15.18
N GLY A 441 -13.90 28.84 -14.68
CA GLY A 441 -14.41 27.47 -14.44
C GLY A 441 -14.59 26.66 -15.72
N HIS A 442 -14.29 27.22 -16.91
CA HIS A 442 -14.45 26.59 -18.21
C HIS A 442 -13.11 26.28 -18.86
N LEU A 443 -13.06 25.22 -19.66
CA LEU A 443 -11.91 24.94 -20.52
C LEU A 443 -11.85 25.96 -21.68
N VAL A 444 -10.64 26.26 -22.17
CA VAL A 444 -10.45 27.16 -23.32
C VAL A 444 -11.14 26.60 -24.57
N PHE A 445 -10.97 25.29 -24.76
CA PHE A 445 -11.59 24.53 -25.84
C PHE A 445 -12.06 23.17 -25.34
N GLU A 446 -13.26 22.80 -25.76
CA GLU A 446 -13.85 21.50 -25.48
C GLU A 446 -14.44 20.90 -26.76
N GLY A 447 -14.15 19.66 -27.05
CA GLY A 447 -14.67 18.91 -28.21
C GLY A 447 -15.22 17.57 -27.77
N ASP A 448 -16.11 17.00 -28.60
CA ASP A 448 -16.73 15.68 -28.35
C ASP A 448 -15.72 14.54 -28.35
N THR A 449 -14.54 14.78 -28.96
CA THR A 449 -13.43 13.81 -28.98
C THR A 449 -12.11 14.52 -28.60
N PRO A 450 -11.11 13.77 -28.11
CA PRO A 450 -9.77 14.30 -27.88
C PRO A 450 -9.18 14.99 -29.11
N LEU A 451 -9.37 14.40 -30.27
CA LEU A 451 -8.88 14.95 -31.53
C LEU A 451 -9.53 16.29 -31.88
N GLN A 452 -10.85 16.43 -31.67
CA GLN A 452 -11.53 17.71 -31.87
C GLN A 452 -11.01 18.80 -30.93
N THR A 453 -10.73 18.45 -29.66
CA THR A 453 -10.13 19.40 -28.72
C THR A 453 -8.76 19.85 -29.19
N ILE A 454 -7.91 18.93 -29.66
CA ILE A 454 -6.59 19.25 -30.24
C ILE A 454 -6.74 20.17 -31.46
N LEU A 455 -7.65 19.86 -32.39
CA LEU A 455 -7.88 20.69 -33.56
C LEU A 455 -8.33 22.11 -33.19
N LYS A 456 -9.17 22.27 -32.15
CA LYS A 456 -9.54 23.58 -31.64
C LYS A 456 -8.34 24.35 -31.07
N HIS A 457 -7.44 23.69 -30.33
CA HIS A 457 -6.19 24.29 -29.87
C HIS A 457 -5.30 24.77 -31.02
N LEU A 458 -5.31 24.05 -32.13
CA LEU A 458 -4.54 24.43 -33.36
C LEU A 458 -5.14 25.61 -34.11
N GLN A 459 -6.47 25.67 -34.24
CA GLN A 459 -7.12 26.49 -35.26
C GLN A 459 -8.00 27.62 -34.72
N HIS A 460 -8.65 27.40 -33.54
CA HIS A 460 -9.67 28.32 -33.08
C HIS A 460 -9.10 29.39 -32.14
N PRO A 461 -9.50 30.66 -32.27
CA PRO A 461 -9.17 31.70 -31.30
C PRO A 461 -9.90 31.43 -29.97
N PRO A 462 -9.28 31.71 -28.82
CA PRO A 462 -9.97 31.60 -27.52
C PRO A 462 -11.04 32.67 -27.38
N VAL A 463 -12.16 32.33 -26.75
CA VAL A 463 -13.16 33.31 -26.32
C VAL A 463 -12.56 34.09 -25.15
N PRO A 464 -12.65 35.43 -25.12
CA PRO A 464 -12.19 36.22 -23.95
C PRO A 464 -12.79 35.71 -22.64
N PRO A 465 -12.00 35.50 -21.58
CA PRO A 465 -12.48 35.02 -20.28
C PRO A 465 -13.64 35.85 -19.72
N SER A 466 -13.58 37.17 -19.90
CA SER A 466 -14.64 38.12 -19.44
C SER A 466 -16.04 37.87 -20.02
N ARG A 467 -16.15 37.09 -21.10
CA ARG A 467 -17.44 36.72 -21.71
C ARG A 467 -18.06 35.44 -21.12
N LEU A 468 -17.33 34.73 -20.28
CA LEU A 468 -17.76 33.44 -19.74
C LEU A 468 -17.95 33.45 -18.23
N THR A 469 -17.75 34.56 -17.56
CA THR A 469 -17.94 34.68 -16.12
C THR A 469 -18.56 36.04 -15.80
N ASP A 470 -19.44 36.08 -14.78
CA ASP A 470 -20.00 37.31 -14.24
C ASP A 470 -19.01 38.06 -13.34
N GLN A 471 -17.90 37.41 -12.98
CA GLN A 471 -16.85 38.03 -12.17
C GLN A 471 -16.06 39.04 -13.00
N PRO A 472 -15.84 40.28 -12.49
CA PRO A 472 -15.06 41.27 -13.20
C PRO A 472 -13.59 40.82 -13.36
N ILE A 473 -13.15 40.64 -14.58
CA ILE A 473 -11.75 40.32 -14.91
C ILE A 473 -11.08 41.61 -15.38
N PRO A 474 -9.98 42.06 -14.76
CA PRO A 474 -9.24 43.21 -15.23
C PRO A 474 -8.79 43.04 -16.68
N PRO A 475 -9.04 44.01 -17.59
CA PRO A 475 -8.66 43.87 -19.02
C PRO A 475 -7.18 43.60 -19.24
N ALA A 476 -6.32 44.12 -18.37
CA ALA A 476 -4.87 43.85 -18.43
C ALA A 476 -4.54 42.41 -18.11
N LEU A 477 -5.23 41.77 -17.15
CA LEU A 477 -5.05 40.34 -16.86
C LEU A 477 -5.57 39.48 -18.01
N GLU A 478 -6.76 39.80 -18.54
CA GLU A 478 -7.31 39.11 -19.72
C GLU A 478 -6.33 39.14 -20.89
N ALA A 479 -5.73 40.31 -21.18
CA ALA A 479 -4.74 40.44 -22.24
C ALA A 479 -3.51 39.56 -22.01
N VAL A 480 -3.01 39.42 -20.77
CA VAL A 480 -1.89 38.54 -20.45
C VAL A 480 -2.27 37.08 -20.68
N VAL A 481 -3.44 36.65 -20.23
CA VAL A 481 -3.93 35.27 -20.42
C VAL A 481 -4.08 34.94 -21.92
N LEU A 482 -4.68 35.87 -22.70
CA LEU A 482 -4.84 35.70 -24.15
C LEU A 482 -3.47 35.67 -24.88
N ALA A 483 -2.50 36.48 -24.43
CA ALA A 483 -1.14 36.43 -24.99
C ALA A 483 -0.48 35.07 -24.77
N CYS A 484 -0.66 34.43 -23.61
CA CYS A 484 -0.18 33.06 -23.38
C CYS A 484 -0.85 32.04 -24.32
N LEU A 485 -2.13 32.26 -24.69
CA LEU A 485 -2.92 31.40 -25.57
C LEU A 485 -2.67 31.65 -27.07
N SER A 486 -1.70 32.49 -27.44
CA SER A 486 -1.30 32.71 -28.82
C SER A 486 -0.86 31.40 -29.47
N LYS A 487 -1.30 31.16 -30.72
CA LYS A 487 -1.00 29.89 -31.44
C LYS A 487 0.47 29.73 -31.74
N ARG A 488 1.12 30.84 -32.16
CA ARG A 488 2.54 30.86 -32.46
C ARG A 488 3.34 31.10 -31.19
N PRO A 489 4.35 30.27 -30.87
CA PRO A 489 5.18 30.45 -29.68
C PRO A 489 5.87 31.82 -29.58
N GLU A 490 6.22 32.41 -30.73
CA GLU A 490 6.86 33.73 -30.81
C GLU A 490 5.97 34.89 -30.36
N ASP A 491 4.64 34.73 -30.38
CA ASP A 491 3.68 35.75 -29.98
C ASP A 491 3.35 35.66 -28.46
N ARG A 492 3.89 34.65 -27.74
CA ARG A 492 3.74 34.46 -26.31
C ARG A 492 4.82 35.22 -25.52
N PRO A 493 4.68 35.37 -24.18
CA PRO A 493 5.80 35.77 -23.35
C PRO A 493 7.03 34.89 -23.61
N PRO A 494 8.25 35.49 -23.75
CA PRO A 494 9.44 34.72 -24.14
C PRO A 494 9.95 33.77 -23.07
N SER A 495 9.62 34.02 -21.79
CA SER A 495 9.99 33.14 -20.64
C SER A 495 8.96 33.25 -19.51
N ALA A 496 9.05 32.34 -18.52
CA ALA A 496 8.21 32.40 -17.34
C ALA A 496 8.53 33.64 -16.49
N ALA A 497 9.79 34.08 -16.46
CA ALA A 497 10.18 35.33 -15.81
C ALA A 497 9.50 36.54 -16.48
N ALA A 498 9.48 36.61 -17.81
CA ALA A 498 8.82 37.69 -18.54
C ALA A 498 7.30 37.68 -18.32
N LEU A 499 6.67 36.51 -18.20
CA LEU A 499 5.26 36.39 -17.81
C LEU A 499 5.05 36.90 -16.37
N ALA A 500 5.90 36.49 -15.44
CA ALA A 500 5.83 36.93 -14.04
C ALA A 500 5.98 38.47 -13.90
N GLU A 501 6.86 39.09 -14.68
CA GLU A 501 6.99 40.57 -14.70
C GLU A 501 5.70 41.26 -15.18
N ARG A 502 5.08 40.73 -16.25
CA ARG A 502 3.79 41.27 -16.73
C ARG A 502 2.70 41.13 -15.65
N LEU A 503 2.64 39.99 -14.95
CA LEU A 503 1.66 39.76 -13.89
C LEU A 503 1.88 40.64 -12.68
N ARG A 504 3.13 40.92 -12.26
CA ARG A 504 3.47 41.83 -11.15
C ARG A 504 3.12 43.30 -11.47
N GLY A 505 3.21 43.67 -12.78
CA GLY A 505 2.83 45.01 -13.24
C GLY A 505 1.33 45.26 -13.29
N LEU A 506 0.48 44.29 -12.96
CA LEU A 506 -0.98 44.46 -12.97
C LEU A 506 -1.45 45.12 -11.66
N GLU A 507 -2.13 46.24 -11.77
CA GLU A 507 -2.88 46.84 -10.65
C GLU A 507 -4.20 46.05 -10.49
N ILE A 508 -4.22 45.07 -9.61
CA ILE A 508 -5.40 44.26 -9.29
C ILE A 508 -5.86 44.64 -7.90
N THR A 509 -6.94 45.38 -7.83
CA THR A 509 -7.65 45.75 -6.59
C THR A 509 -8.61 44.64 -6.17
#